data_d9948da7b2b88cc0042f035064b2cd3c
#
_entry.id   d9948da7b2b88cc0042f035064b2cd3c
#
_cell.length_a   1.000
_cell.length_b   1.000
_cell.length_c   1.000
_cell.angle_alpha   90.00
_cell.angle_beta   90.00
_cell.angle_gamma   90.00
#
_symmetry.space_group_name_H-M   'P 1'
#
loop_
_entity.id
_entity.type
_entity.pdbx_description
1 polymer ?
#
loop_
_entity_poly.entity_id
_entity_poly.type
_entity_poly.pdbx_seq_one_letter_code
_entity_poly.pdbx_strand_id
1 'polypeptide(L)'
;YKDKANITVLSGERNGATVPTGIHFENEKGDFKNDYRFMNAEIINEKLKTVKFKGVKWDVEIEPSVASVQRFNFQATANTEHNSFVVRTEDENLIFTFGDQASHGGEFVFATDVKGTLNKGWSWPVGQVLQILKLSDSAKVTLHFSNEGAMQVSVDSGLGKYQYIIPAQAQ
;
A
#
# COMPACT_ATOMS: atom_id res chain seq x y z
N TYR A 1 15.35 -4.67 12.66
CA TYR A 1 16.16 -4.75 13.87
C TYR A 1 17.52 -5.37 13.51
N LYS A 2 18.62 -4.78 13.93
CA LYS A 2 19.97 -5.19 13.48
C LYS A 2 20.63 -6.23 14.37
N ASP A 3 20.14 -6.43 15.57
CA ASP A 3 20.68 -7.40 16.51
C ASP A 3 20.13 -8.81 16.26
N LYS A 4 20.89 -9.83 16.67
CA LYS A 4 20.38 -11.20 16.66
C LYS A 4 19.13 -11.31 17.54
N ALA A 5 18.17 -12.05 17.06
CA ALA A 5 16.91 -12.25 17.72
C ALA A 5 16.59 -13.73 17.88
N ASN A 6 16.06 -14.10 19.03
CA ASN A 6 15.46 -15.39 19.27
C ASN A 6 13.95 -15.27 19.02
N ILE A 7 13.44 -16.14 18.16
CA ILE A 7 12.02 -16.21 17.86
C ILE A 7 11.51 -17.57 18.32
N THR A 8 10.52 -17.55 19.22
CA THR A 8 9.91 -18.76 19.76
C THR A 8 8.43 -18.77 19.40
N VAL A 9 7.94 -19.89 18.86
CA VAL A 9 6.53 -20.10 18.62
C VAL A 9 5.85 -20.49 19.93
N LEU A 10 4.89 -19.70 20.37
CA LEU A 10 4.04 -19.99 21.51
C LEU A 10 2.92 -20.91 21.07
N SER A 11 2.67 -21.97 21.84
CA SER A 11 1.62 -22.94 21.57
C SER A 11 0.64 -23.04 22.76
N GLY A 12 -0.58 -23.42 22.46
CA GLY A 12 -1.62 -23.69 23.45
C GLY A 12 -2.55 -24.80 22.99
N GLU A 13 -3.34 -25.34 23.91
CA GLU A 13 -4.33 -26.37 23.55
C GLU A 13 -5.65 -25.74 23.09
N ARG A 14 -6.17 -26.23 21.96
CA ARG A 14 -7.52 -25.93 21.47
C ARG A 14 -8.17 -27.21 20.95
N ASN A 15 -9.36 -27.52 21.47
CA ASN A 15 -10.13 -28.70 21.06
C ASN A 15 -9.30 -30.00 21.13
N GLY A 16 -8.44 -30.13 22.14
CA GLY A 16 -7.58 -31.31 22.32
C GLY A 16 -6.36 -31.40 21.40
N ALA A 17 -6.09 -30.34 20.61
CA ALA A 17 -4.92 -30.27 19.75
C ALA A 17 -4.02 -29.09 20.17
N THR A 18 -2.69 -29.33 20.13
CA THR A 18 -1.71 -28.27 20.33
C THR A 18 -1.61 -27.41 19.06
N VAL A 19 -1.90 -26.13 19.18
CA VAL A 19 -1.88 -25.18 18.05
C VAL A 19 -0.98 -23.99 18.39
N PRO A 20 -0.31 -23.38 17.39
CA PRO A 20 0.45 -22.16 17.61
C PRO A 20 -0.51 -20.99 17.97
N THR A 21 -0.17 -20.27 19.03
CA THR A 21 -0.98 -19.17 19.56
C THR A 21 -0.32 -17.81 19.41
N GLY A 22 0.98 -17.79 19.10
CA GLY A 22 1.70 -16.54 18.95
C GLY A 22 3.18 -16.76 18.63
N ILE A 23 3.87 -15.65 18.53
CA ILE A 23 5.33 -15.59 18.41
C ILE A 23 5.86 -14.70 19.53
N HIS A 24 6.84 -15.20 20.26
CA HIS A 24 7.68 -14.43 21.18
C HIS A 24 8.97 -14.06 20.48
N PHE A 25 9.32 -12.80 20.56
CA PHE A 25 10.58 -12.25 20.07
C PHE A 25 11.38 -11.71 21.25
N GLU A 26 12.64 -12.08 21.34
CA GLU A 26 13.57 -11.54 22.33
C GLU A 26 14.95 -11.32 21.65
N ASN A 27 15.55 -10.15 21.87
CA ASN A 27 16.92 -9.93 21.40
C ASN A 27 17.95 -10.64 22.29
N GLU A 28 19.18 -10.77 21.80
CA GLU A 28 20.26 -11.50 22.48
C GLU A 28 20.57 -10.94 23.89
N LYS A 29 20.36 -9.64 24.10
CA LYS A 29 20.63 -8.98 25.39
C LYS A 29 19.48 -9.10 26.38
N GLY A 30 18.30 -9.53 25.93
CA GLY A 30 17.10 -9.65 26.78
C GLY A 30 16.46 -8.31 27.20
N ASP A 31 16.92 -7.19 26.63
CA ASP A 31 16.42 -5.86 26.95
C ASP A 31 15.28 -5.40 26.01
N PHE A 32 15.00 -6.17 24.98
CA PHE A 32 13.86 -5.95 24.08
C PHE A 32 13.11 -7.28 23.86
N LYS A 33 11.84 -7.28 24.29
CA LYS A 33 10.91 -8.41 24.15
C LYS A 33 9.62 -7.95 23.52
N ASN A 34 9.04 -8.78 22.67
CA ASN A 34 7.74 -8.52 22.08
C ASN A 34 6.97 -9.82 21.85
N ASP A 35 5.69 -9.81 22.15
CA ASP A 35 4.77 -10.91 21.94
C ASP A 35 3.73 -10.55 20.89
N TYR A 36 3.65 -11.34 19.84
CA TYR A 36 2.61 -11.24 18.85
C TYR A 36 1.65 -12.42 18.96
N ARG A 37 0.39 -12.16 19.28
CA ARG A 37 -0.64 -13.20 19.38
C ARG A 37 -1.34 -13.42 18.05
N PHE A 38 -1.47 -14.66 17.66
CA PHE A 38 -2.20 -15.04 16.46
C PHE A 38 -3.70 -14.85 16.68
N MET A 39 -4.35 -14.32 15.67
CA MET A 39 -5.80 -14.24 15.64
C MET A 39 -6.37 -15.65 15.40
N ASN A 40 -7.51 -15.97 16.02
CA ASN A 40 -8.18 -17.26 15.79
C ASN A 40 -8.58 -17.39 14.31
N ALA A 41 -8.34 -18.57 13.73
CA ALA A 41 -8.70 -18.87 12.35
C ALA A 41 -10.19 -18.66 12.04
N GLU A 42 -11.08 -18.93 13.01
CA GLU A 42 -12.51 -18.68 12.89
C GLU A 42 -12.82 -17.20 12.70
N ILE A 43 -12.20 -16.34 13.52
CA ILE A 43 -12.34 -14.87 13.42
C ILE A 43 -11.78 -14.36 12.09
N ILE A 44 -10.63 -14.89 11.67
CA ILE A 44 -10.02 -14.52 10.38
C ILE A 44 -10.97 -14.91 9.24
N ASN A 45 -11.47 -16.13 9.25
CA ASN A 45 -12.37 -16.63 8.20
C ASN A 45 -13.70 -15.88 8.17
N GLU A 46 -14.25 -15.51 9.32
CA GLU A 46 -15.45 -14.68 9.41
C GLU A 46 -15.22 -13.30 8.79
N LYS A 47 -14.11 -12.63 9.14
CA LYS A 47 -13.75 -11.32 8.59
C LYS A 47 -13.41 -11.38 7.10
N LEU A 48 -12.71 -12.41 6.65
CA LEU A 48 -12.35 -12.59 5.23
C LEU A 48 -13.55 -12.89 4.33
N LYS A 49 -14.63 -13.44 4.86
CA LYS A 49 -15.86 -13.69 4.09
C LYS A 49 -16.57 -12.41 3.64
N THR A 50 -16.31 -11.29 4.32
CA THR A 50 -16.99 -10.01 4.05
C THR A 50 -16.30 -9.16 2.99
N VAL A 51 -15.05 -9.44 2.63
CA VAL A 51 -14.29 -8.65 1.64
C VAL A 51 -13.89 -9.55 0.46
N LYS A 52 -14.75 -9.62 -0.55
CA LYS A 52 -14.40 -10.23 -1.84
C LYS A 52 -14.15 -9.11 -2.85
N PHE A 53 -12.89 -8.91 -3.21
CA PHE A 53 -12.56 -8.12 -4.39
C PHE A 53 -13.02 -8.88 -5.63
N LYS A 54 -13.97 -8.30 -6.38
CA LYS A 54 -14.54 -8.94 -7.58
C LYS A 54 -13.61 -8.87 -8.81
N GLY A 55 -12.47 -8.19 -8.66
CA GLY A 55 -11.62 -7.82 -9.77
C GLY A 55 -12.15 -6.56 -10.50
N VAL A 56 -11.24 -5.86 -11.15
CA VAL A 56 -11.52 -4.72 -12.04
C VAL A 56 -10.59 -4.83 -13.25
N LYS A 57 -10.96 -4.17 -14.33
CA LYS A 57 -10.04 -3.97 -15.44
C LYS A 57 -9.00 -2.92 -15.06
N TRP A 58 -7.72 -3.25 -15.19
CA TRP A 58 -6.64 -2.28 -15.03
C TRP A 58 -6.41 -1.57 -16.38
N ASP A 59 -6.57 -0.26 -16.37
CA ASP A 59 -6.47 0.57 -17.60
C ASP A 59 -5.08 1.18 -17.76
N VAL A 60 -4.38 1.43 -16.66
CA VAL A 60 -3.01 1.94 -16.62
C VAL A 60 -2.17 1.10 -15.68
N GLU A 61 -0.98 0.72 -16.13
CA GLU A 61 0.01 -0.01 -15.35
C GLU A 61 1.37 0.66 -15.50
N ILE A 62 2.07 0.92 -14.39
CA ILE A 62 3.40 1.54 -14.37
C ILE A 62 4.30 0.93 -13.30
N GLU A 63 5.60 0.95 -13.57
CA GLU A 63 6.66 0.73 -12.57
C GLU A 63 7.21 2.12 -12.16
N PRO A 64 6.95 2.60 -10.94
CA PRO A 64 7.38 3.94 -10.54
C PRO A 64 8.91 4.00 -10.38
N SER A 65 9.51 5.08 -10.88
CA SER A 65 10.92 5.34 -10.60
C SER A 65 11.10 5.85 -9.17
N VAL A 66 12.29 5.66 -8.60
CA VAL A 66 12.65 6.23 -7.30
C VAL A 66 12.44 7.75 -7.30
N ALA A 67 12.83 8.43 -8.38
CA ALA A 67 12.65 9.88 -8.52
C ALA A 67 11.17 10.30 -8.53
N SER A 68 10.29 9.50 -9.12
CA SER A 68 8.85 9.76 -9.12
C SER A 68 8.24 9.63 -7.72
N VAL A 69 8.64 8.60 -6.96
CA VAL A 69 8.21 8.41 -5.57
C VAL A 69 8.74 9.54 -4.68
N GLN A 70 9.98 9.97 -4.87
CA GLN A 70 10.55 11.11 -4.13
C GLN A 70 9.79 12.41 -4.44
N ARG A 71 9.47 12.69 -5.71
CA ARG A 71 8.65 13.84 -6.10
C ARG A 71 7.26 13.80 -5.47
N PHE A 72 6.63 12.62 -5.44
CA PHE A 72 5.34 12.44 -4.80
C PHE A 72 5.41 12.75 -3.29
N ASN A 73 6.42 12.24 -2.60
CA ASN A 73 6.63 12.54 -1.17
C ASN A 73 6.90 14.03 -0.94
N PHE A 74 7.67 14.68 -1.81
CA PHE A 74 7.95 16.13 -1.72
C PHE A 74 6.67 16.95 -1.90
N GLN A 75 5.87 16.64 -2.93
CA GLN A 75 4.60 17.33 -3.17
C GLN A 75 3.59 17.09 -2.04
N ALA A 76 3.52 15.89 -1.48
CA ALA A 76 2.67 15.61 -0.33
C ALA A 76 3.08 16.42 0.92
N THR A 77 4.39 16.64 1.09
CA THR A 77 4.91 17.48 2.19
C THR A 77 4.63 18.97 1.96
N ALA A 78 4.66 19.42 0.72
CA ALA A 78 4.36 20.81 0.36
C ALA A 78 2.85 21.14 0.40
N ASN A 79 1.99 20.12 0.30
CA ASN A 79 0.53 20.25 0.24
C ASN A 79 -0.15 19.49 1.40
N THR A 80 0.29 19.71 2.63
CA THR A 80 -0.15 18.97 3.83
C THR A 80 -1.63 19.14 4.17
N GLU A 81 -2.27 20.19 3.68
CA GLU A 81 -3.70 20.45 3.82
C GLU A 81 -4.57 19.51 2.97
N HIS A 82 -3.98 18.84 1.96
CA HIS A 82 -4.68 17.91 1.09
C HIS A 82 -4.38 16.47 1.49
N ASN A 83 -5.39 15.77 2.00
CA ASN A 83 -5.28 14.37 2.40
C ASN A 83 -5.39 13.39 1.23
N SER A 84 -5.73 13.88 0.05
CA SER A 84 -5.89 13.10 -1.17
C SER A 84 -5.21 13.76 -2.37
N PHE A 85 -4.93 12.95 -3.38
CA PHE A 85 -4.43 13.40 -4.68
C PHE A 85 -5.27 12.79 -5.80
N VAL A 86 -5.39 13.51 -6.90
CA VAL A 86 -6.10 13.08 -8.10
C VAL A 86 -5.10 12.55 -9.11
N VAL A 87 -5.46 11.45 -9.78
CA VAL A 87 -4.66 10.85 -10.86
C VAL A 87 -5.41 10.96 -12.17
N ARG A 88 -4.75 11.42 -13.20
CA ARG A 88 -5.26 11.47 -14.58
C ARG A 88 -4.15 11.18 -15.59
N THR A 89 -4.54 10.86 -16.80
CA THR A 89 -3.62 10.77 -17.93
C THR A 89 -3.85 11.92 -18.90
N GLU A 90 -2.76 12.49 -19.42
CA GLU A 90 -2.77 13.54 -20.44
C GLU A 90 -1.50 13.41 -21.29
N ASP A 91 -1.64 13.35 -22.61
CA ASP A 91 -0.52 13.25 -23.56
C ASP A 91 0.50 12.15 -23.20
N GLU A 92 0.00 10.93 -22.92
CA GLU A 92 0.81 9.78 -22.49
C GLU A 92 1.55 9.98 -21.15
N ASN A 93 1.21 11.03 -20.40
CA ASN A 93 1.74 11.25 -19.06
C ASN A 93 0.71 10.83 -18.00
N LEU A 94 1.19 10.25 -16.90
CA LEU A 94 0.42 10.06 -15.68
C LEU A 94 0.70 11.24 -14.75
N ILE A 95 -0.33 12.00 -14.46
CA ILE A 95 -0.24 13.25 -13.72
C ILE A 95 -0.92 13.07 -12.36
N PHE A 96 -0.23 13.52 -11.31
CA PHE A 96 -0.76 13.59 -9.95
C PHE A 96 -1.00 15.04 -9.58
N THR A 97 -2.19 15.34 -9.07
CA THR A 97 -2.63 16.69 -8.71
C THR A 97 -3.11 16.71 -7.25
N PHE A 98 -2.67 17.71 -6.49
CA PHE A 98 -3.11 18.02 -5.13
C PHE A 98 -3.94 19.30 -5.15
N GLY A 99 -5.06 19.32 -4.42
CA GLY A 99 -5.93 20.48 -4.37
C GLY A 99 -6.63 20.77 -5.69
N ASP A 100 -7.09 22.00 -5.83
CA ASP A 100 -7.71 22.50 -7.04
C ASP A 100 -7.07 23.86 -7.47
N GLN A 101 -7.43 24.32 -8.66
CA GLN A 101 -6.90 25.60 -9.19
C GLN A 101 -7.39 26.85 -8.42
N ALA A 102 -8.45 26.71 -7.62
CA ALA A 102 -9.02 27.81 -6.85
C ALA A 102 -8.40 27.93 -5.45
N SER A 103 -7.67 26.91 -5.03
CA SER A 103 -6.98 26.83 -3.74
C SER A 103 -5.48 26.61 -3.92
N HIS A 104 -4.77 26.48 -2.82
CA HIS A 104 -3.38 26.03 -2.85
C HIS A 104 -3.33 24.59 -3.37
N GLY A 105 -2.50 24.33 -4.38
CA GLY A 105 -2.40 23.01 -4.99
C GLY A 105 -1.08 22.82 -5.73
N GLY A 106 -0.81 21.59 -6.11
CA GLY A 106 0.38 21.23 -6.85
C GLY A 106 0.09 20.11 -7.85
N GLU A 107 0.83 20.12 -8.94
CA GLU A 107 0.73 19.14 -9.99
C GLU A 107 2.11 18.73 -10.47
N PHE A 108 2.27 17.45 -10.83
CA PHE A 108 3.51 16.98 -11.44
C PHE A 108 3.28 15.72 -12.27
N VAL A 109 4.14 15.52 -13.25
CA VAL A 109 4.21 14.28 -14.04
C VAL A 109 4.86 13.19 -13.19
N PHE A 110 4.08 12.16 -12.85
CA PHE A 110 4.55 11.01 -12.10
C PHE A 110 5.26 9.99 -12.99
N ALA A 111 4.72 9.72 -14.19
CA ALA A 111 5.32 8.85 -15.19
C ALA A 111 5.03 9.36 -16.60
N THR A 112 5.95 9.08 -17.54
CA THR A 112 5.82 9.36 -18.98
C THR A 112 5.67 8.05 -19.76
N ASP A 113 5.31 8.15 -21.03
CA ASP A 113 5.14 7.01 -21.96
C ASP A 113 4.15 5.95 -21.42
N VAL A 114 3.12 6.43 -20.75
CA VAL A 114 2.12 5.60 -20.10
C VAL A 114 1.16 5.03 -21.13
N LYS A 115 1.03 3.71 -21.15
CA LYS A 115 0.04 3.03 -21.97
C LYS A 115 -1.30 3.00 -21.24
N GLY A 116 -2.37 3.30 -21.99
CA GLY A 116 -3.72 3.36 -21.45
C GLY A 116 -4.14 4.77 -21.02
N THR A 117 -5.41 4.91 -20.71
CA THR A 117 -6.02 6.22 -20.42
C THR A 117 -6.96 6.12 -19.24
N LEU A 118 -6.86 7.09 -18.35
CA LEU A 118 -7.83 7.34 -17.28
C LEU A 118 -8.77 8.44 -17.74
N ASN A 119 -10.01 8.07 -18.03
CA ASN A 119 -11.04 8.97 -18.55
C ASN A 119 -11.65 9.86 -17.48
N LYS A 120 -11.40 9.55 -16.21
CA LYS A 120 -11.94 10.25 -15.06
C LYS A 120 -10.84 10.45 -14.03
N GLY A 121 -10.70 11.67 -13.53
CA GLY A 121 -9.83 11.94 -12.39
C GLY A 121 -10.39 11.31 -11.12
N TRP A 122 -9.74 10.25 -10.66
CA TRP A 122 -10.05 9.61 -9.38
C TRP A 122 -9.12 10.12 -8.30
N SER A 123 -9.62 10.15 -7.06
CA SER A 123 -8.88 10.64 -5.89
C SER A 123 -8.53 9.49 -4.95
N TRP A 124 -7.29 9.47 -4.44
CA TRP A 124 -6.81 8.48 -3.48
C TRP A 124 -6.13 9.12 -2.28
N PRO A 125 -6.13 8.44 -1.11
CA PRO A 125 -5.52 8.96 0.11
C PRO A 125 -3.99 8.98 0.01
N VAL A 126 -3.39 10.17 0.18
CA VAL A 126 -1.93 10.40 0.11
C VAL A 126 -1.17 9.53 1.11
N GLY A 127 -1.59 9.57 2.39
CA GLY A 127 -0.88 8.92 3.48
C GLY A 127 -0.79 7.40 3.31
N GLN A 128 -1.87 6.75 2.90
CA GLN A 128 -1.88 5.30 2.69
C GLN A 128 -0.99 4.89 1.54
N VAL A 129 -1.08 5.58 0.40
CA VAL A 129 -0.26 5.28 -0.78
C VAL A 129 1.22 5.47 -0.49
N LEU A 130 1.61 6.59 0.16
CA LEU A 130 3.01 6.83 0.54
C LEU A 130 3.53 5.81 1.55
N GLN A 131 2.71 5.38 2.52
CA GLN A 131 3.12 4.36 3.48
C GLN A 131 3.42 3.02 2.77
N ILE A 132 2.59 2.61 1.82
CA ILE A 132 2.82 1.39 1.05
C ILE A 132 4.08 1.53 0.18
N LEU A 133 4.26 2.67 -0.49
CA LEU A 133 5.44 2.92 -1.31
C LEU A 133 6.74 2.94 -0.50
N LYS A 134 6.71 3.38 0.76
CA LYS A 134 7.87 3.32 1.68
C LYS A 134 8.25 1.89 2.10
N LEU A 135 7.31 0.93 2.06
CA LEU A 135 7.63 -0.48 2.30
C LEU A 135 8.46 -1.10 1.17
N SER A 136 8.59 -0.39 0.06
CA SER A 136 9.18 -0.88 -1.19
C SER A 136 10.63 -0.49 -1.43
N ASP A 137 11.35 0.07 -0.45
CA ASP A 137 12.73 0.60 -0.61
C ASP A 137 13.73 -0.40 -1.24
N SER A 138 13.41 -1.69 -1.28
CA SER A 138 14.24 -2.74 -1.90
C SER A 138 13.42 -3.71 -2.75
N ALA A 139 12.17 -3.41 -3.04
CA ALA A 139 11.21 -4.30 -3.69
C ALA A 139 10.83 -3.78 -5.07
N LYS A 140 10.45 -4.71 -5.96
CA LYS A 140 9.81 -4.33 -7.22
C LYS A 140 8.38 -3.87 -6.95
N VAL A 141 8.04 -2.66 -7.40
CA VAL A 141 6.70 -2.08 -7.23
C VAL A 141 6.05 -1.88 -8.58
N THR A 142 4.76 -2.20 -8.66
CA THR A 142 3.91 -1.87 -9.80
C THR A 142 2.64 -1.19 -9.31
N LEU A 143 2.27 -0.09 -9.95
CA LEU A 143 1.02 0.61 -9.73
C LEU A 143 0.05 0.33 -10.87
N HIS A 144 -1.19 0.02 -10.51
CA HIS A 144 -2.28 -0.19 -11.45
C HIS A 144 -3.42 0.76 -11.11
N PHE A 145 -4.04 1.33 -12.15
CA PHE A 145 -5.18 2.22 -12.01
C PHE A 145 -6.31 1.75 -12.91
N SER A 146 -7.54 1.89 -12.43
CA SER A 146 -8.75 1.52 -13.14
C SER A 146 -9.68 2.71 -13.31
N ASN A 147 -10.33 2.81 -14.46
CA ASN A 147 -11.42 3.75 -14.69
C ASN A 147 -12.66 3.48 -13.82
N GLU A 148 -12.72 2.32 -13.16
CA GLU A 148 -13.76 1.97 -12.19
C GLU A 148 -13.47 2.51 -10.77
N GLY A 149 -12.39 3.29 -10.58
CA GLY A 149 -12.05 3.88 -9.29
C GLY A 149 -11.35 2.93 -8.34
N ALA A 150 -10.51 2.05 -8.86
CA ALA A 150 -9.61 1.22 -8.05
C ALA A 150 -8.15 1.52 -8.39
N MET A 151 -7.31 1.50 -7.38
CA MET A 151 -5.85 1.54 -7.49
C MET A 151 -5.27 0.30 -6.81
N GLN A 152 -4.26 -0.32 -7.42
CA GLN A 152 -3.51 -1.38 -6.77
C GLN A 152 -2.03 -1.01 -6.71
N VAL A 153 -1.43 -1.21 -5.55
CA VAL A 153 0.02 -1.19 -5.36
C VAL A 153 0.47 -2.63 -5.15
N SER A 154 1.23 -3.16 -6.09
CA SER A 154 1.84 -4.49 -5.98
C SER A 154 3.29 -4.33 -5.55
N VAL A 155 3.68 -5.04 -4.49
CA VAL A 155 5.03 -5.02 -3.94
C VAL A 155 5.58 -6.44 -3.93
N ASP A 156 6.66 -6.70 -4.65
CA ASP A 156 7.37 -7.98 -4.62
C ASP A 156 8.66 -7.81 -3.81
N SER A 157 8.67 -8.33 -2.60
CA SER A 157 9.82 -8.27 -1.68
C SER A 157 10.84 -9.39 -1.89
N GLY A 158 10.62 -10.28 -2.86
CA GLY A 158 11.38 -11.51 -3.03
C GLY A 158 11.01 -12.64 -2.06
N LEU A 159 10.49 -12.32 -0.87
CA LEU A 159 9.93 -13.28 0.09
C LEU A 159 8.43 -13.47 -0.07
N GLY A 160 7.75 -12.50 -0.67
CA GLY A 160 6.31 -12.55 -0.89
C GLY A 160 5.84 -11.41 -1.81
N LYS A 161 4.68 -11.63 -2.43
CA LYS A 161 4.00 -10.63 -3.24
C LYS A 161 2.80 -10.11 -2.48
N TYR A 162 2.74 -8.79 -2.30
CA TYR A 162 1.67 -8.10 -1.60
C TYR A 162 0.90 -7.25 -2.61
N GLN A 163 -0.42 -7.30 -2.55
CA GLN A 163 -1.31 -6.49 -3.37
C GLN A 163 -2.21 -5.66 -2.46
N TYR A 164 -2.00 -4.36 -2.49
CA TYR A 164 -2.80 -3.39 -1.74
C TYR A 164 -3.80 -2.76 -2.70
N ILE A 165 -5.08 -3.06 -2.50
CA ILE A 165 -6.16 -2.52 -3.33
C ILE A 165 -6.83 -1.39 -2.55
N ILE A 166 -6.84 -0.21 -3.14
CA ILE A 166 -7.32 1.02 -2.54
C ILE A 166 -8.46 1.55 -3.41
N PRO A 167 -9.69 1.63 -2.88
CA PRO A 167 -10.80 2.26 -3.59
C PRO A 167 -10.57 3.76 -3.68
N ALA A 168 -11.03 4.38 -4.76
CA ALA A 168 -11.08 5.82 -4.87
C ALA A 168 -12.00 6.42 -3.81
N GLN A 169 -11.68 7.62 -3.36
CA GLN A 169 -12.55 8.37 -2.47
C GLN A 169 -13.73 8.94 -3.27
N ALA A 170 -14.90 8.94 -2.66
CA ALA A 170 -16.05 9.66 -3.22
C ALA A 170 -15.72 11.16 -3.31
N GLN A 171 -15.96 11.74 -4.47
CA GLN A 171 -15.89 13.18 -4.69
C GLN A 171 -17.19 13.85 -4.23
#